data_f950657d92964e6a35a5434e31dca9ea
#
_entry.id   f950657d92964e6a35a5434e31dca9ea
#
_cell.length_a   1.000
_cell.length_b   1.000
_cell.length_c   1.000
_cell.angle_alpha   90.00
_cell.angle_beta   90.00
_cell.angle_gamma   90.00
#
_symmetry.space_group_name_H-M   'P 1'
#
loop_
_entity.id
_entity.type
_entity.pdbx_description
1 polymer ?
#
loop_
_entity_poly.entity_id
_entity_poly.type
_entity_poly.pdbx_seq_one_letter_code
_entity_poly.pdbx_strand_id
1 'polypeptide(L)'
;MADKSKLGMEFPVRSIKVPKNKIAEFAAAVAQLEDIDQIKEIYRDVDAAKKAGYENIPIPTTFPTCFPFWTGGGLMGIVNGVGADLSKLLHAEEEYEFLAPIYAGDHISCTMKVAEMYDRGKKERKGWYIQVTVLVTEAFNQRGELVLRARTTFMER
;
A
#
# COMPACT_ATOMS: atom_id res chain seq x y z
N MET A 1 -18.76 -10.92 5.36
CA MET A 1 -17.75 -11.53 4.47
C MET A 1 -17.84 -10.84 3.13
N ALA A 2 -16.70 -10.60 2.50
CA ALA A 2 -16.63 -9.91 1.23
C ALA A 2 -17.52 -10.57 0.15
N ASP A 3 -18.04 -9.76 -0.75
CA ASP A 3 -18.93 -10.21 -1.82
C ASP A 3 -18.11 -10.78 -2.99
N LYS A 4 -18.19 -12.09 -3.20
CA LYS A 4 -17.45 -12.79 -4.28
C LYS A 4 -17.81 -12.33 -5.69
N SER A 5 -18.95 -11.66 -5.89
CA SER A 5 -19.29 -11.05 -7.17
C SER A 5 -18.37 -9.90 -7.55
N LYS A 6 -17.56 -9.43 -6.60
CA LYS A 6 -16.55 -8.37 -6.78
C LYS A 6 -15.22 -8.87 -7.32
N LEU A 7 -15.04 -10.17 -7.55
CA LEU A 7 -13.86 -10.69 -8.24
C LEU A 7 -13.66 -10.00 -9.58
N GLY A 8 -12.47 -9.49 -9.84
CA GLY A 8 -12.16 -8.70 -11.05
C GLY A 8 -12.58 -7.23 -10.99
N MET A 9 -13.26 -6.79 -9.94
CA MET A 9 -13.64 -5.38 -9.78
C MET A 9 -12.39 -4.50 -9.75
N GLU A 10 -12.43 -3.42 -10.50
CA GLU A 10 -11.40 -2.38 -10.48
C GLU A 10 -11.89 -1.18 -9.64
N PHE A 11 -10.97 -0.63 -8.86
CA PHE A 11 -11.22 0.60 -8.13
C PHE A 11 -10.88 1.81 -9.01
N PRO A 12 -11.49 2.97 -8.75
CA PRO A 12 -11.14 4.19 -9.47
C PRO A 12 -9.65 4.51 -9.35
N VAL A 13 -9.04 4.95 -10.46
CA VAL A 13 -7.65 5.42 -10.46
C VAL A 13 -7.48 6.55 -9.45
N ARG A 14 -6.40 6.47 -8.69
CA ARG A 14 -6.09 7.43 -7.64
C ARG A 14 -4.68 7.95 -7.81
N SER A 15 -4.51 9.24 -7.56
CA SER A 15 -3.20 9.88 -7.71
C SER A 15 -2.80 10.62 -6.45
N ILE A 16 -1.50 10.60 -6.17
CA ILE A 16 -0.91 11.30 -5.04
C ILE A 16 0.43 11.90 -5.46
N LYS A 17 0.71 13.11 -4.99
CA LYS A 17 2.06 13.66 -4.99
C LYS A 17 2.75 13.24 -3.71
N VAL A 18 3.91 12.56 -3.81
CA VAL A 18 4.66 12.05 -2.67
C VAL A 18 5.26 13.21 -1.86
N PRO A 19 4.78 13.49 -0.63
CA PRO A 19 5.26 14.64 0.13
C PRO A 19 6.59 14.32 0.83
N LYS A 20 7.60 15.19 0.68
CA LYS A 20 8.91 15.04 1.31
C LYS A 20 8.83 14.87 2.85
N ASN A 21 8.04 15.71 3.52
CA ASN A 21 7.90 15.67 4.96
C ASN A 21 7.28 14.34 5.45
N LYS A 22 6.35 13.77 4.68
CA LYS A 22 5.75 12.48 5.04
C LYS A 22 6.72 11.31 4.93
N ILE A 23 7.71 11.38 4.04
CA ILE A 23 8.79 10.38 3.98
C ILE A 23 9.57 10.40 5.30
N ALA A 24 9.98 11.57 5.76
CA ALA A 24 10.74 11.71 7.01
C ALA A 24 9.91 11.28 8.23
N GLU A 25 8.65 11.73 8.34
CA GLU A 25 7.72 11.34 9.41
C GLU A 25 7.51 9.82 9.44
N PHE A 26 7.29 9.20 8.28
CA PHE A 26 7.10 7.76 8.17
C PHE A 26 8.38 6.99 8.57
N ALA A 27 9.55 7.44 8.09
CA ALA A 27 10.83 6.84 8.44
C ALA A 27 11.08 6.88 9.96
N ALA A 28 10.78 8.01 10.62
CA ALA A 28 10.87 8.14 12.07
C ALA A 28 9.90 7.19 12.80
N ALA A 29 8.65 7.12 12.35
CA ALA A 29 7.63 6.27 12.96
C ALA A 29 7.98 4.77 12.86
N VAL A 30 8.45 4.32 11.69
CA VAL A 30 8.85 2.92 11.49
C VAL A 30 10.10 2.56 12.29
N ALA A 31 11.03 3.50 12.43
CA ALA A 31 12.24 3.31 13.22
C ALA A 31 12.00 3.48 14.74
N GLN A 32 10.78 3.82 15.17
CA GLN A 32 10.41 4.08 16.56
C GLN A 32 11.28 5.19 17.22
N LEU A 33 11.61 6.22 16.45
CA LEU A 33 12.41 7.34 16.88
C LEU A 33 11.50 8.46 17.41
N GLU A 34 11.86 9.04 18.56
CA GLU A 34 11.14 10.18 19.12
C GLU A 34 11.47 11.48 18.37
N ASP A 35 12.67 11.56 17.80
CA ASP A 35 13.16 12.72 17.06
C ASP A 35 13.38 12.39 15.58
N ILE A 36 12.77 13.19 14.70
CA ILE A 36 12.90 13.06 13.25
C ILE A 36 14.35 13.29 12.78
N ASP A 37 15.16 14.00 13.55
CA ASP A 37 16.57 14.23 13.22
C ASP A 37 17.46 12.99 13.39
N GLN A 38 16.97 11.96 14.06
CA GLN A 38 17.66 10.68 14.23
C GLN A 38 17.46 9.70 13.07
N ILE A 39 16.58 10.01 12.11
CA ILE A 39 16.40 9.16 10.94
C ILE A 39 17.63 9.19 10.03
N LYS A 40 17.75 8.16 9.16
CA LYS A 40 18.77 8.15 8.12
C LYS A 40 18.63 9.40 7.24
N GLU A 41 19.75 10.10 7.01
CA GLU A 41 19.77 11.36 6.26
C GLU A 41 19.19 11.22 4.84
N ILE A 42 19.28 10.04 4.23
CA ILE A 42 18.72 9.77 2.89
C ILE A 42 17.21 10.05 2.80
N TYR A 43 16.48 10.00 3.91
CA TYR A 43 15.03 10.24 3.94
C TYR A 43 14.64 11.70 4.21
N ARG A 44 15.61 12.59 4.41
CA ARG A 44 15.36 14.01 4.72
C ARG A 44 16.23 15.00 3.93
N ASP A 45 17.40 14.56 3.49
CA ASP A 45 18.38 15.39 2.82
C ASP A 45 18.70 14.89 1.40
N VAL A 46 18.60 15.80 0.41
CA VAL A 46 18.80 15.48 -1.00
C VAL A 46 20.25 15.15 -1.32
N ASP A 47 21.20 15.86 -0.69
CA ASP A 47 22.63 15.66 -0.96
C ASP A 47 23.09 14.33 -0.36
N ALA A 48 22.58 13.97 0.82
CA ALA A 48 22.81 12.66 1.42
C ALA A 48 22.22 11.54 0.55
N ALA A 49 21.01 11.72 0.02
CA ALA A 49 20.40 10.76 -0.89
C ALA A 49 21.24 10.59 -2.18
N LYS A 50 21.71 11.70 -2.77
CA LYS A 50 22.58 11.66 -3.96
C LYS A 50 23.91 10.98 -3.69
N LYS A 51 24.54 11.22 -2.55
CA LYS A 51 25.78 10.52 -2.13
C LYS A 51 25.55 9.02 -1.98
N ALA A 52 24.33 8.61 -1.62
CA ALA A 52 23.94 7.20 -1.52
C ALA A 52 23.52 6.58 -2.86
N GLY A 53 23.56 7.34 -3.98
CA GLY A 53 23.25 6.84 -5.32
C GLY A 53 21.79 7.02 -5.77
N TYR A 54 20.98 7.78 -5.03
CA TYR A 54 19.60 8.12 -5.41
C TYR A 54 19.54 9.46 -6.15
N GLU A 55 18.58 9.64 -7.05
CA GLU A 55 18.39 10.91 -7.75
C GLU A 55 17.78 12.00 -6.84
N ASN A 56 16.95 11.60 -5.87
CA ASN A 56 16.29 12.45 -4.91
C ASN A 56 16.01 11.64 -3.63
N ILE A 57 15.32 12.20 -2.65
CA ILE A 57 14.94 11.51 -1.41
C ILE A 57 14.02 10.33 -1.75
N PRO A 58 14.47 9.06 -1.53
CA PRO A 58 13.66 7.88 -1.80
C PRO A 58 12.60 7.68 -0.72
N ILE A 59 11.54 6.94 -1.05
CA ILE A 59 10.60 6.46 -0.03
C ILE A 59 11.19 5.26 0.72
N PRO A 60 10.87 5.06 2.02
CA PRO A 60 11.11 3.80 2.71
C PRO A 60 10.36 2.63 2.06
N THR A 61 10.89 1.41 2.18
CA THR A 61 10.35 0.23 1.48
C THR A 61 8.90 -0.12 1.84
N THR A 62 8.44 0.22 3.02
CA THR A 62 7.05 0.00 3.46
C THR A 62 6.14 1.23 3.32
N PHE A 63 6.69 2.36 2.85
CA PHE A 63 5.93 3.60 2.64
C PHE A 63 4.71 3.46 1.71
N PRO A 64 4.70 2.58 0.68
CA PRO A 64 3.53 2.40 -0.17
C PRO A 64 2.26 1.99 0.57
N THR A 65 2.36 1.44 1.78
CA THR A 65 1.19 1.16 2.64
C THR A 65 0.35 2.42 2.91
N CYS A 66 0.95 3.62 2.79
CA CYS A 66 0.23 4.90 2.98
C CYS A 66 -0.62 5.30 1.77
N PHE A 67 -0.32 4.80 0.57
CA PHE A 67 -1.00 5.24 -0.66
C PHE A 67 -2.53 5.06 -0.60
N PRO A 68 -3.09 3.94 -0.15
CA PRO A 68 -4.54 3.79 -0.01
C PRO A 68 -5.19 4.78 0.97
N PHE A 69 -4.46 5.22 1.99
CA PHE A 69 -5.00 6.16 2.99
C PHE A 69 -5.04 7.61 2.50
N TRP A 70 -4.14 7.98 1.59
CA TRP A 70 -4.06 9.36 1.07
C TRP A 70 -4.90 9.59 -0.17
N THR A 71 -5.32 8.52 -0.82
CA THR A 71 -6.18 8.59 -2.00
C THR A 71 -7.64 8.39 -1.60
N GLY A 72 -8.44 9.42 -1.54
CA GLY A 72 -9.86 9.49 -1.12
C GLY A 72 -10.62 8.18 -0.96
N GLY A 73 -11.36 8.04 0.14
CA GLY A 73 -12.03 6.81 0.56
C GLY A 73 -11.19 5.91 1.50
N GLY A 74 -9.86 6.00 1.44
CA GLY A 74 -8.96 5.26 2.34
C GLY A 74 -9.27 3.77 2.46
N LEU A 75 -8.93 3.17 3.59
CA LEU A 75 -9.24 1.78 3.90
C LEU A 75 -10.76 1.49 3.81
N MET A 76 -11.60 2.41 4.27
CA MET A 76 -13.07 2.21 4.23
C MET A 76 -13.61 2.15 2.80
N GLY A 77 -13.02 2.90 1.87
CA GLY A 77 -13.38 2.80 0.46
C GLY A 77 -13.09 1.42 -0.13
N ILE A 78 -12.00 0.80 0.29
CA ILE A 78 -11.64 -0.57 -0.12
C ILE A 78 -12.60 -1.58 0.53
N VAL A 79 -12.76 -1.53 1.85
CA VAL A 79 -13.62 -2.44 2.63
C VAL A 79 -15.05 -2.44 2.10
N ASN A 80 -15.64 -1.25 1.93
CA ASN A 80 -16.99 -1.09 1.39
C ASN A 80 -17.08 -1.55 -0.08
N GLY A 81 -16.06 -1.27 -0.87
CA GLY A 81 -15.99 -1.67 -2.28
C GLY A 81 -16.10 -3.19 -2.46
N VAL A 82 -15.40 -3.96 -1.63
CA VAL A 82 -15.46 -5.43 -1.67
C VAL A 82 -16.60 -6.02 -0.81
N GLY A 83 -17.35 -5.18 -0.09
CA GLY A 83 -18.44 -5.62 0.78
C GLY A 83 -17.97 -6.41 2.00
N ALA A 84 -16.76 -6.13 2.50
CA ALA A 84 -16.20 -6.77 3.68
C ALA A 84 -16.71 -6.14 4.99
N ASP A 85 -16.63 -6.87 6.09
CA ASP A 85 -16.91 -6.41 7.44
C ASP A 85 -15.60 -6.08 8.16
N LEU A 86 -15.31 -4.77 8.36
CA LEU A 86 -14.10 -4.31 8.99
C LEU A 86 -13.83 -4.95 10.36
N SER A 87 -14.90 -5.25 11.12
CA SER A 87 -14.79 -5.87 12.46
C SER A 87 -14.25 -7.30 12.43
N LYS A 88 -14.29 -7.95 11.27
CA LYS A 88 -13.83 -9.32 11.02
C LYS A 88 -12.63 -9.39 10.11
N LEU A 89 -12.19 -8.23 9.57
CA LEU A 89 -11.12 -8.15 8.60
C LEU A 89 -9.76 -8.21 9.31
N LEU A 90 -8.87 -9.02 8.76
CA LEU A 90 -7.46 -9.09 9.14
C LEU A 90 -6.61 -8.81 7.91
N HIS A 91 -5.67 -7.88 8.01
CA HIS A 91 -4.60 -7.72 7.03
C HIS A 91 -3.58 -8.84 7.25
N ALA A 92 -3.43 -9.72 6.28
CA ALA A 92 -2.67 -10.96 6.46
C ALA A 92 -1.28 -10.88 5.82
N GLU A 93 -1.19 -10.38 4.60
CA GLU A 93 0.06 -10.31 3.84
C GLU A 93 0.11 -9.02 3.02
N GLU A 94 1.32 -8.48 2.89
CA GLU A 94 1.62 -7.35 2.01
C GLU A 94 2.95 -7.59 1.30
N GLU A 95 2.93 -7.54 -0.03
CA GLU A 95 4.11 -7.73 -0.88
C GLU A 95 4.30 -6.50 -1.76
N TYR A 96 5.54 -6.02 -1.86
CA TYR A 96 5.94 -4.92 -2.73
C TYR A 96 7.04 -5.36 -3.69
N GLU A 97 6.78 -5.22 -4.98
CA GLU A 97 7.75 -5.36 -6.05
C GLU A 97 8.10 -3.95 -6.58
N PHE A 98 9.26 -3.43 -6.22
CA PHE A 98 9.76 -2.17 -6.74
C PHE A 98 10.43 -2.39 -8.09
N LEU A 99 9.89 -1.80 -9.14
CA LEU A 99 10.41 -1.85 -10.51
C LEU A 99 11.29 -0.64 -10.82
N ALA A 100 11.07 0.46 -10.12
CA ALA A 100 11.90 1.65 -10.11
C ALA A 100 11.79 2.38 -8.77
N PRO A 101 12.78 3.21 -8.39
CA PRO A 101 12.70 4.05 -7.21
C PRO A 101 11.53 5.05 -7.30
N ILE A 102 10.92 5.32 -6.15
CA ILE A 102 9.91 6.39 -5.98
C ILE A 102 10.53 7.45 -5.08
N TYR A 103 10.40 8.71 -5.48
CA TYR A 103 11.06 9.83 -4.83
C TYR A 103 10.07 10.87 -4.28
N ALA A 104 10.57 11.71 -3.38
CA ALA A 104 9.88 12.92 -2.95
C ALA A 104 9.52 13.79 -4.17
N GLY A 105 8.26 14.21 -4.24
CA GLY A 105 7.74 15.04 -5.32
C GLY A 105 7.17 14.28 -6.51
N ASP A 106 7.38 12.96 -6.60
CA ASP A 106 6.76 12.15 -7.66
C ASP A 106 5.23 12.22 -7.60
N HIS A 107 4.61 12.22 -8.76
CA HIS A 107 3.17 12.05 -8.91
C HIS A 107 2.90 10.58 -9.24
N ILE A 108 2.35 9.86 -8.27
CA ILE A 108 2.05 8.45 -8.39
C ILE A 108 0.56 8.27 -8.65
N SER A 109 0.23 7.57 -9.73
CA SER A 109 -1.14 7.14 -10.06
C SER A 109 -1.26 5.64 -9.83
N CYS A 110 -2.22 5.23 -9.02
CA CYS A 110 -2.47 3.84 -8.67
C CYS A 110 -3.74 3.31 -9.32
N THR A 111 -3.63 2.14 -9.93
CA THR A 111 -4.77 1.27 -10.27
C THR A 111 -4.83 0.13 -9.27
N MET A 112 -6.01 -0.30 -8.89
CA MET A 112 -6.21 -1.40 -7.95
C MET A 112 -7.35 -2.29 -8.42
N LYS A 113 -7.18 -3.61 -8.33
CA LYS A 113 -8.22 -4.59 -8.67
C LYS A 113 -8.31 -5.71 -7.65
N VAL A 114 -9.49 -6.30 -7.55
CA VAL A 114 -9.70 -7.57 -6.82
C VAL A 114 -9.18 -8.71 -7.70
N ALA A 115 -7.99 -9.22 -7.38
CA ALA A 115 -7.33 -10.23 -8.19
C ALA A 115 -7.79 -11.65 -7.87
N GLU A 116 -8.03 -11.94 -6.58
CA GLU A 116 -8.45 -13.25 -6.13
C GLU A 116 -9.44 -13.15 -4.97
N MET A 117 -10.39 -14.08 -4.93
CA MET A 117 -11.29 -14.30 -3.80
C MET A 117 -11.53 -15.79 -3.65
N TYR A 118 -11.14 -16.36 -2.51
CA TYR A 118 -11.31 -17.79 -2.26
C TYR A 118 -11.54 -18.07 -0.77
N ASP A 119 -12.09 -19.26 -0.50
CA ASP A 119 -12.35 -19.71 0.86
C ASP A 119 -11.27 -20.69 1.32
N ARG A 120 -10.89 -20.60 2.57
CA ARG A 120 -10.04 -21.59 3.27
C ARG A 120 -10.78 -22.20 4.45
N GLY A 121 -10.54 -23.48 4.69
CA GLY A 121 -11.14 -24.20 5.80
C GLY A 121 -12.47 -24.86 5.48
N LYS A 122 -13.15 -25.37 6.52
CA LYS A 122 -14.41 -26.11 6.41
C LYS A 122 -15.54 -25.30 7.04
N LYS A 123 -16.61 -25.05 6.30
CA LYS A 123 -17.79 -24.27 6.76
C LYS A 123 -18.46 -24.90 7.98
N GLU A 124 -18.41 -26.24 8.07
CA GLU A 124 -19.04 -27.01 9.15
C GLU A 124 -18.29 -26.89 10.48
N ARG A 125 -17.05 -26.43 10.46
CA ARG A 125 -16.22 -26.29 11.66
C ARG A 125 -16.11 -24.83 12.05
N LYS A 126 -16.89 -24.41 13.04
CA LYS A 126 -16.93 -23.04 13.56
C LYS A 126 -15.50 -22.51 13.83
N GLY A 127 -15.18 -21.33 13.27
CA GLY A 127 -13.87 -20.68 13.41
C GLY A 127 -12.77 -21.19 12.45
N TRP A 128 -13.08 -22.13 11.56
CA TRP A 128 -12.15 -22.67 10.56
C TRP A 128 -12.48 -22.27 9.12
N TYR A 129 -13.47 -21.42 8.95
CA TYR A 129 -13.83 -20.89 7.65
C TYR A 129 -13.34 -19.45 7.53
N ILE A 130 -12.47 -19.20 6.58
CA ILE A 130 -11.86 -17.91 6.31
C ILE A 130 -12.08 -17.60 4.84
N GLN A 131 -12.56 -16.40 4.55
CA GLN A 131 -12.56 -15.87 3.19
C GLN A 131 -11.31 -15.04 2.99
N VAL A 132 -10.61 -15.27 1.89
CA VAL A 132 -9.41 -14.55 1.47
C VAL A 132 -9.74 -13.67 0.29
N THR A 133 -9.34 -12.41 0.36
CA THR A 133 -9.44 -11.44 -0.73
C THR A 133 -8.05 -10.89 -1.01
N VAL A 134 -7.62 -10.96 -2.27
CA VAL A 134 -6.33 -10.43 -2.72
C VAL A 134 -6.56 -9.26 -3.65
N LEU A 135 -5.94 -8.14 -3.32
CA LEU A 135 -5.89 -6.94 -4.15
C LEU A 135 -4.52 -6.84 -4.82
N VAL A 136 -4.50 -6.47 -6.09
CA VAL A 136 -3.29 -6.09 -6.80
C VAL A 136 -3.36 -4.62 -7.14
N THR A 137 -2.32 -3.88 -6.74
CA THR A 137 -2.17 -2.46 -7.03
C THR A 137 -0.96 -2.26 -7.93
N GLU A 138 -1.12 -1.51 -9.00
CA GLU A 138 -0.02 -1.04 -9.85
C GLU A 138 0.08 0.46 -9.73
N ALA A 139 1.31 0.95 -9.48
CA ALA A 139 1.61 2.36 -9.32
C ALA A 139 2.52 2.85 -10.45
N PHE A 140 2.10 3.92 -11.08
CA PHE A 140 2.79 4.56 -12.21
C PHE A 140 3.26 5.95 -11.79
N ASN A 141 4.46 6.33 -12.20
CA ASN A 141 4.96 7.68 -11.97
C ASN A 141 4.41 8.68 -13.02
N GLN A 142 4.82 9.95 -12.92
CA GLN A 142 4.41 11.03 -13.83
C GLN A 142 4.85 10.83 -15.29
N ARG A 143 5.75 9.88 -15.58
CA ARG A 143 6.19 9.50 -16.93
C ARG A 143 5.38 8.32 -17.49
N GLY A 144 4.43 7.79 -16.72
CA GLY A 144 3.67 6.61 -17.08
C GLY A 144 4.44 5.29 -16.93
N GLU A 145 5.57 5.30 -16.22
CA GLU A 145 6.36 4.11 -15.94
C GLU A 145 5.78 3.37 -14.73
N LEU A 146 5.62 2.06 -14.84
CA LEU A 146 5.26 1.19 -13.72
C LEU A 146 6.45 1.13 -12.75
N VAL A 147 6.28 1.68 -11.56
CA VAL A 147 7.34 1.79 -10.54
C VAL A 147 7.15 0.84 -9.38
N LEU A 148 5.92 0.40 -9.13
CA LEU A 148 5.60 -0.50 -8.02
C LEU A 148 4.42 -1.39 -8.38
N ARG A 149 4.52 -2.65 -8.00
CA ARG A 149 3.37 -3.56 -7.89
C ARG A 149 3.24 -4.00 -6.43
N ALA A 150 2.03 -3.89 -5.88
CA ALA A 150 1.71 -4.35 -4.55
C ALA A 150 0.66 -5.47 -4.60
N ARG A 151 0.78 -6.43 -3.69
CA ARG A 151 -0.17 -7.51 -3.49
C ARG A 151 -0.57 -7.52 -2.01
N THR A 152 -1.83 -7.16 -1.76
CA THR A 152 -2.39 -7.05 -0.42
C THR A 152 -3.37 -8.19 -0.19
N THR A 153 -3.18 -8.99 0.85
CA THR A 153 -4.06 -10.09 1.22
C THR A 153 -4.83 -9.77 2.49
N PHE A 154 -6.14 -9.77 2.40
CA PHE A 154 -7.05 -9.67 3.53
C PHE A 154 -7.70 -11.02 3.82
N MET A 155 -7.95 -11.28 5.10
CA MET A 155 -8.71 -12.43 5.59
C MET A 155 -9.90 -11.95 6.39
N GLU A 156 -11.04 -12.61 6.24
CA GLU A 156 -12.27 -12.34 6.97
C GLU A 156 -12.85 -13.63 7.51
N ARG A 157 -13.27 -13.64 8.80
CA ARG A 157 -13.84 -14.83 9.48
C ARG A 157 -15.12 -14.51 10.27
#